data_174bc4d869719e6b8add0c3ba93e170d
#
_entry.id   174bc4d869719e6b8add0c3ba93e170d
#
_cell.length_a   1.000
_cell.length_b   1.000
_cell.length_c   1.000
_cell.angle_alpha   90.00
_cell.angle_beta   90.00
_cell.angle_gamma   90.00
#
_symmetry.space_group_name_H-M   'P 1'
#
loop_
_entity.id
_entity.type
_entity.pdbx_description
1 polymer ?
#
loop_
_entity_poly.entity_id
_entity_poly.type
_entity_poly.pdbx_seq_one_letter_code
_entity_poly.pdbx_strand_id
1 'polypeptide(L)'
;HFAGAFPIWLAPVQVELMPIADRHNEFTAKVAAELKKRGIRVEVDGRSEKIGFKIREAQLQKIPYMLVIGDKEVETENVSIRCRKRGDIGTMSVSDFCDMVEKEIREKTIITD
;
A
#
# COMPACT_ATOMS: atom_id res chain seq x y z
N HIS A 1 22.68 -7.88 1.46
CA HIS A 1 21.94 -7.74 2.70
C HIS A 1 21.11 -6.46 2.67
N PHE A 2 19.88 -6.53 3.09
CA PHE A 2 18.93 -5.45 2.90
C PHE A 2 18.64 -4.63 4.16
N ALA A 3 19.47 -4.76 5.20
CA ALA A 3 19.30 -4.04 6.45
C ALA A 3 17.88 -4.22 7.04
N GLY A 4 17.35 -5.43 6.95
CA GLY A 4 16.02 -5.76 7.45
C GLY A 4 14.88 -5.43 6.50
N ALA A 5 15.16 -4.77 5.38
CA ALA A 5 14.15 -4.47 4.38
C ALA A 5 14.22 -5.49 3.24
N PHE A 6 13.05 -5.90 2.74
CA PHE A 6 12.96 -6.88 1.65
C PHE A 6 12.63 -6.19 0.34
N PRO A 7 13.11 -6.74 -0.80
CA PRO A 7 12.53 -6.36 -2.08
C PRO A 7 11.03 -6.67 -2.07
N ILE A 8 10.26 -5.98 -2.90
CA ILE A 8 8.81 -6.13 -2.88
C ILE A 8 8.37 -7.58 -3.09
N TRP A 9 9.05 -8.31 -3.97
CA TRP A 9 8.66 -9.69 -4.30
C TRP A 9 8.92 -10.68 -3.17
N LEU A 10 9.71 -10.30 -2.15
CA LEU A 10 9.96 -11.13 -0.97
C LEU A 10 9.19 -10.66 0.27
N ALA A 11 8.63 -9.44 0.24
CA ALA A 11 8.00 -8.87 1.42
C ALA A 11 6.78 -9.70 1.85
N PRO A 12 6.66 -10.07 3.14
CA PRO A 12 5.49 -10.80 3.63
C PRO A 12 4.18 -10.02 3.43
N VAL A 13 4.23 -8.70 3.67
CA VAL A 13 3.14 -7.78 3.34
C VAL A 13 3.72 -6.80 2.34
N GLN A 14 3.13 -6.74 1.16
CA GLN A 14 3.63 -5.89 0.08
C GLN A 14 2.97 -4.52 0.08
N VAL A 15 1.71 -4.49 0.46
CA VAL A 15 0.92 -3.25 0.47
C VAL A 15 0.06 -3.25 1.73
N GLU A 16 0.08 -2.14 2.47
CA GLU A 16 -0.82 -1.96 3.60
C GLU A 16 -1.83 -0.87 3.26
N LEU A 17 -3.11 -1.17 3.46
CA LEU A 17 -4.20 -0.24 3.20
C LEU A 17 -4.58 0.44 4.52
N MET A 18 -4.72 1.76 4.49
CA MET A 18 -4.96 2.57 5.68
C MET A 18 -6.18 3.47 5.47
N PRO A 19 -7.40 2.99 5.80
CA PRO A 19 -8.57 3.88 5.77
C PRO A 19 -8.44 4.90 6.90
N ILE A 20 -8.77 6.15 6.60
CA ILE A 20 -8.68 7.24 7.58
C ILE A 20 -9.83 7.15 8.60
N ALA A 21 -11.01 6.74 8.15
CA ALA A 21 -12.19 6.62 9.01
C ALA A 21 -13.00 5.39 8.60
N ASP A 22 -13.91 4.97 9.50
CA ASP A 22 -14.74 3.78 9.26
C ASP A 22 -15.56 3.88 7.99
N ARG A 23 -16.00 5.07 7.62
CA ARG A 23 -16.79 5.27 6.40
C ARG A 23 -16.00 4.95 5.13
N HIS A 24 -14.70 4.78 5.23
CA HIS A 24 -13.84 4.43 4.09
C HIS A 24 -13.60 2.93 3.99
N ASN A 25 -14.09 2.15 4.94
CA ASN A 25 -13.81 0.71 5.01
C ASN A 25 -14.35 -0.06 3.82
N GLU A 26 -15.52 0.32 3.33
CA GLU A 26 -16.13 -0.38 2.20
C GLU A 26 -15.27 -0.28 0.94
N PHE A 27 -14.83 0.93 0.63
CA PHE A 27 -13.94 1.14 -0.53
C PHE A 27 -12.59 0.44 -0.31
N THR A 28 -12.07 0.52 0.91
CA THR A 28 -10.82 -0.14 1.26
C THR A 28 -10.91 -1.65 1.03
N ALA A 29 -12.06 -2.25 1.40
CA ALA A 29 -12.26 -3.69 1.18
C ALA A 29 -12.28 -4.03 -0.31
N LYS A 30 -12.86 -3.17 -1.14
CA LYS A 30 -12.86 -3.37 -2.59
C LYS A 30 -11.45 -3.32 -3.15
N VAL A 31 -10.66 -2.35 -2.69
CA VAL A 31 -9.26 -2.22 -3.11
C VAL A 31 -8.47 -3.46 -2.69
N ALA A 32 -8.64 -3.90 -1.46
CA ALA A 32 -7.96 -5.10 -0.95
C ALA A 32 -8.29 -6.33 -1.79
N ALA A 33 -9.57 -6.49 -2.13
CA ALA A 33 -10.00 -7.63 -2.94
C ALA A 33 -9.36 -7.61 -4.32
N GLU A 34 -9.27 -6.44 -4.92
CA GLU A 34 -8.66 -6.31 -6.24
C GLU A 34 -7.17 -6.65 -6.20
N LEU A 35 -6.45 -6.16 -5.19
CA LEU A 35 -5.03 -6.46 -5.03
C LEU A 35 -4.80 -7.96 -4.80
N LYS A 36 -5.60 -8.56 -3.93
CA LYS A 36 -5.49 -10.00 -3.65
C LYS A 36 -5.76 -10.83 -4.90
N LYS A 37 -6.77 -10.43 -5.69
CA LYS A 37 -7.10 -11.09 -6.93
C LYS A 37 -5.92 -11.11 -7.89
N ARG A 38 -5.10 -10.07 -7.85
CA ARG A 38 -3.93 -9.96 -8.72
C ARG A 38 -2.65 -10.51 -8.09
N GLY A 39 -2.79 -11.25 -6.99
CA GLY A 39 -1.66 -11.94 -6.37
C GLY A 39 -0.78 -11.07 -5.49
N ILE A 40 -1.25 -9.90 -5.10
CA ILE A 40 -0.49 -8.99 -4.26
C ILE A 40 -0.83 -9.28 -2.79
N ARG A 41 0.19 -9.40 -1.96
CA ARG A 41 0.01 -9.65 -0.52
C ARG A 41 -0.34 -8.34 0.17
N VAL A 42 -1.57 -8.25 0.67
CA VAL A 42 -2.11 -7.00 1.22
C VAL A 42 -2.63 -7.21 2.62
N GLU A 43 -2.51 -6.17 3.44
CA GLU A 43 -3.05 -6.13 4.79
C GLU A 43 -3.79 -4.82 4.98
N VAL A 44 -4.88 -4.84 5.75
CA VAL A 44 -5.66 -3.63 6.03
C VAL A 44 -5.47 -3.25 7.49
N ASP A 45 -5.05 -2.01 7.75
CA ASP A 45 -4.96 -1.47 9.10
C ASP A 45 -6.20 -0.63 9.35
N GLY A 46 -7.25 -1.27 9.88
CA GLY A 46 -8.53 -0.62 10.15
C GLY A 46 -8.66 -0.07 11.57
N ARG A 47 -7.56 0.01 12.32
CA ARG A 47 -7.60 0.49 13.69
C ARG A 47 -7.97 1.96 13.76
N SER A 48 -8.60 2.38 14.87
CA SER A 48 -8.90 3.79 15.13
C SER A 48 -7.66 4.50 15.66
N GLU A 49 -6.67 4.65 14.78
CA GLU A 49 -5.42 5.33 15.09
C GLU A 49 -5.19 6.44 14.09
N LYS A 50 -4.37 7.41 14.46
CA LYS A 50 -4.02 8.51 13.56
C LYS A 50 -3.23 7.96 12.38
N ILE A 51 -3.48 8.53 11.20
CA ILE A 51 -2.85 8.04 9.98
C ILE A 51 -1.32 8.14 10.05
N GLY A 52 -0.78 9.18 10.66
CA GLY A 52 0.65 9.32 10.82
C GLY A 52 1.27 8.20 11.65
N PHE A 53 0.56 7.74 12.68
CA PHE A 53 0.99 6.61 13.50
C PHE A 53 1.01 5.33 12.68
N LYS A 54 -0.04 5.08 11.89
CA LYS A 54 -0.12 3.89 11.04
C LYS A 54 1.01 3.86 10.02
N ILE A 55 1.29 5.01 9.41
CA ILE A 55 2.37 5.13 8.43
C ILE A 55 3.72 4.81 9.08
N ARG A 56 3.95 5.37 10.28
CA ARG A 56 5.21 5.11 10.99
C ARG A 56 5.38 3.64 11.33
N GLU A 57 4.30 3.00 11.79
CA GLU A 57 4.37 1.57 12.12
C GLU A 57 4.68 0.73 10.88
N ALA A 58 4.03 1.04 9.77
CA ALA A 58 4.27 0.31 8.53
C ALA A 58 5.71 0.48 8.06
N GLN A 59 6.26 1.69 8.22
CA GLN A 59 7.67 1.94 7.88
C GLN A 59 8.60 1.13 8.75
N LEU A 60 8.30 1.02 10.04
CA LEU A 60 9.11 0.21 10.96
C LEU A 60 9.05 -1.27 10.61
N GLN A 61 7.93 -1.73 10.06
CA GLN A 61 7.76 -3.11 9.62
C GLN A 61 8.35 -3.34 8.22
N LYS A 62 8.91 -2.31 7.61
CA LYS A 62 9.54 -2.39 6.28
C LYS A 62 8.55 -2.75 5.17
N ILE A 63 7.30 -2.34 5.31
CA ILE A 63 6.29 -2.57 4.28
C ILE A 63 6.58 -1.64 3.08
N PRO A 64 6.68 -2.18 1.85
CA PRO A 64 7.10 -1.38 0.70
C PRO A 64 6.14 -0.28 0.30
N TYR A 65 4.83 -0.56 0.33
CA TYR A 65 3.82 0.40 -0.10
C TYR A 65 2.71 0.55 0.91
N MET A 66 2.21 1.79 1.05
CA MET A 66 1.09 2.12 1.91
C MET A 66 0.09 2.91 1.08
N LEU A 67 -1.19 2.51 1.13
CA LEU A 67 -2.25 3.22 0.44
C LEU A 67 -3.14 3.88 1.47
N VAL A 68 -3.17 5.22 1.46
CA VAL A 68 -4.02 6.00 2.36
C VAL A 68 -5.34 6.26 1.66
N ILE A 69 -6.44 5.93 2.32
CA ILE A 69 -7.78 6.04 1.73
C ILE A 69 -8.66 6.93 2.60
N GLY A 70 -8.94 8.11 2.11
CA GLY A 70 -9.83 9.07 2.74
C GLY A 70 -11.01 9.41 1.84
N ASP A 71 -11.72 10.48 2.18
CA ASP A 71 -12.91 10.89 1.42
C ASP A 71 -12.61 11.14 -0.05
N LYS A 72 -11.51 11.80 -0.33
CA LYS A 72 -11.14 12.13 -1.71
C LYS A 72 -10.88 10.88 -2.53
N GLU A 73 -10.20 9.91 -1.94
CA GLU A 73 -9.89 8.66 -2.63
C GLU A 73 -11.16 7.87 -2.91
N VAL A 74 -12.09 7.82 -1.96
CA VAL A 74 -13.36 7.13 -2.17
C VAL A 74 -14.15 7.81 -3.27
N GLU A 75 -14.20 9.14 -3.27
CA GLU A 75 -14.96 9.92 -4.24
C GLU A 75 -14.40 9.76 -5.66
N THR A 76 -13.09 9.78 -5.81
CA THR A 76 -12.44 9.69 -7.12
C THR A 76 -12.08 8.26 -7.53
N GLU A 77 -12.30 7.30 -6.63
CA GLU A 77 -11.95 5.88 -6.82
C GLU A 77 -10.46 5.69 -7.11
N ASN A 78 -9.64 6.51 -6.48
CA ASN A 78 -8.19 6.44 -6.56
C ASN A 78 -7.59 6.05 -5.22
N VAL A 79 -6.29 5.86 -5.19
CA VAL A 79 -5.56 5.60 -3.95
C VAL A 79 -4.38 6.56 -3.85
N SER A 80 -4.08 6.98 -2.63
CA SER A 80 -2.93 7.84 -2.34
C SER A 80 -1.80 6.94 -1.87
N ILE A 81 -0.66 6.99 -2.55
CA ILE A 81 0.39 6.00 -2.42
C ILE A 81 1.61 6.59 -1.73
N ARG A 82 2.09 5.89 -0.70
CA ARG A 82 3.39 6.18 -0.09
C ARG A 82 4.28 4.98 -0.27
N CYS A 83 5.48 5.23 -0.74
CA CYS A 83 6.51 4.21 -0.90
C CYS A 83 7.49 4.35 0.26
N ARG A 84 7.89 3.23 0.85
CA ARG A 84 8.82 3.25 1.98
C ARG A 84 10.08 4.06 1.68
N LYS A 85 10.57 3.96 0.46
CA LYS A 85 11.82 4.65 0.08
C LYS A 85 11.61 6.05 -0.48
N ARG A 86 10.58 6.22 -1.30
CA ARG A 86 10.37 7.47 -2.04
C ARG A 86 9.37 8.42 -1.39
N GLY A 87 8.74 8.01 -0.28
CA GLY A 87 7.74 8.82 0.38
C GLY A 87 6.44 8.88 -0.41
N ASP A 88 5.78 10.03 -0.36
CA ASP A 88 4.52 10.25 -1.06
C ASP A 88 4.79 10.33 -2.57
N ILE A 89 4.25 9.38 -3.31
CA ILE A 89 4.42 9.37 -4.76
C ILE A 89 3.15 9.75 -5.53
N GLY A 90 2.15 10.27 -4.80
CA GLY A 90 0.94 10.80 -5.42
C GLY A 90 -0.22 9.83 -5.42
N THR A 91 -1.19 10.10 -6.29
CA THR A 91 -2.39 9.27 -6.41
C THR A 91 -2.45 8.62 -7.78
N MET A 92 -3.08 7.46 -7.84
CA MET A 92 -3.35 6.80 -9.11
C MET A 92 -4.57 5.89 -8.94
N SER A 93 -5.10 5.39 -10.05
CA SER A 93 -6.19 4.43 -10.00
C SER A 93 -5.70 3.13 -9.40
N VAL A 94 -6.63 2.35 -8.87
CA VAL A 94 -6.30 1.03 -8.32
C VAL A 94 -5.66 0.15 -9.40
N SER A 95 -6.21 0.19 -10.60
CA SER A 95 -5.69 -0.60 -11.72
C SER A 95 -4.24 -0.22 -12.06
N ASP A 96 -3.95 1.07 -12.14
CA ASP A 96 -2.59 1.53 -12.45
C ASP A 96 -1.61 1.14 -11.35
N PHE A 97 -2.05 1.25 -10.09
CA PHE A 97 -1.21 0.84 -8.97
C PHE A 97 -0.91 -0.65 -9.03
N CYS A 98 -1.93 -1.47 -9.31
CA CYS A 98 -1.76 -2.91 -9.44
C CYS A 98 -0.78 -3.25 -10.56
N ASP A 99 -0.90 -2.58 -11.70
CA ASP A 99 0.00 -2.81 -12.84
C ASP A 99 1.45 -2.50 -12.45
N MET A 100 1.65 -1.40 -11.73
CA MET A 100 2.97 -1.00 -11.28
C MET A 100 3.58 -2.04 -10.34
N VAL A 101 2.81 -2.50 -9.36
CA VAL A 101 3.30 -3.47 -8.38
C VAL A 101 3.53 -4.83 -9.03
N GLU A 102 2.64 -5.26 -9.90
CA GLU A 102 2.81 -6.53 -10.61
C GLU A 102 4.08 -6.54 -11.44
N LYS A 103 4.35 -5.40 -12.08
CA LYS A 103 5.58 -5.27 -12.88
C LYS A 103 6.82 -5.41 -12.00
N GLU A 104 6.82 -4.74 -10.86
CA GLU A 104 7.95 -4.84 -9.93
C GLU A 104 8.15 -6.27 -9.43
N ILE A 105 7.07 -6.95 -9.09
CA ILE A 105 7.14 -8.33 -8.61
C ILE A 105 7.66 -9.24 -9.72
N ARG A 106 7.11 -9.10 -10.93
CA ARG A 106 7.47 -9.95 -12.06
C ARG A 106 8.94 -9.76 -12.45
N GLU A 107 9.42 -8.52 -12.40
CA GLU A 107 10.80 -8.21 -12.76
C GLU A 107 11.76 -8.42 -11.60
N LYS A 108 11.22 -8.74 -10.42
CA LYS A 108 12.00 -8.95 -9.20
C LYS A 108 12.93 -7.77 -8.93
N THR A 109 12.37 -6.57 -9.10
CA THR A 109 13.12 -5.32 -8.90
C THR A 109 13.57 -5.20 -7.45
N ILE A 110 14.84 -4.87 -7.25
CA ILE A 110 15.38 -4.61 -5.93
C ILE A 110 15.53 -3.11 -5.80
N ILE A 111 14.80 -2.54 -4.83
CA ILE A 111 14.89 -1.10 -4.56
C ILE A 111 16.08 -0.88 -3.63
N THR A 112 17.06 -0.12 -4.12
CA THR A 112 18.23 0.24 -3.32
C THR A 112 18.21 1.73 -3.04
N ASP A 113 18.74 2.11 -1.93
CA ASP A 113 18.88 3.53 -1.58
C ASP A 113 20.11 4.11 -2.18
#